data_892f0fb4a1ffc1e354a15599ab6e7a4f
#
_entry.id   892f0fb4a1ffc1e354a15599ab6e7a4f
#
_cell.length_a   1.000
_cell.length_b   1.000
_cell.length_c   1.000
_cell.angle_alpha   90.00
_cell.angle_beta   90.00
_cell.angle_gamma   90.00
#
_symmetry.space_group_name_H-M   'P 1'
#
loop_
_entity.id
_entity.type
_entity.pdbx_description
1 polymer ?
#
loop_
_entity_poly.entity_id
_entity_poly.type
_entity_poly.pdbx_seq_one_letter_code
_entity_poly.pdbx_strand_id
1 'polypeptide(L)'
;MSSQYERELRHVLAGIPDGVEKVIRSCTVDEKERMRMVLKRPFLVVRAAGSGIEGSGDLLALRGDICFPIEVKTTRARKLYLSGRTLDQYNALVYEGERCGLMPLYAHRLKGVRGDSWRIFRVETTTLSGSLGVLARRIPSLPRTRNGRAFIDWEQGMPLNEFIQIVCQQDPSSPTLGFL
;
A
#
# COMPACT_ATOMS: atom_id res chain seq x y z
N MET A 1 3.03 9.76 -17.90
CA MET A 1 3.06 10.73 -16.77
C MET A 1 2.53 10.05 -15.51
N SER A 2 3.14 10.31 -14.38
CA SER A 2 2.60 9.84 -13.09
C SER A 2 1.27 10.52 -12.82
N SER A 3 0.27 9.76 -12.40
CA SER A 3 -0.98 10.36 -11.96
C SER A 3 -0.72 11.24 -10.72
N GLN A 4 -1.54 12.26 -10.51
CA GLN A 4 -1.46 13.11 -9.31
C GLN A 4 -1.48 12.27 -8.03
N TYR A 5 -2.25 11.19 -8.02
CA TYR A 5 -2.47 10.34 -6.85
C TYR A 5 -1.34 9.34 -6.62
N GLU A 6 -0.71 8.83 -7.67
CA GLU A 6 0.54 8.07 -7.53
C GLU A 6 1.61 8.92 -6.86
N ARG A 7 1.74 10.18 -7.28
CA ARG A 7 2.67 11.14 -6.68
C ARG A 7 2.32 11.44 -5.22
N GLU A 8 1.03 11.61 -4.92
CA GLU A 8 0.54 11.83 -3.55
C GLU A 8 0.95 10.67 -2.63
N LEU A 9 0.62 9.43 -3.02
CA LEU A 9 0.98 8.25 -2.24
C LEU A 9 2.50 8.08 -2.10
N ARG A 10 3.25 8.31 -3.17
CA ARG A 10 4.72 8.27 -3.16
C ARG A 10 5.30 9.24 -2.13
N HIS A 11 4.80 10.47 -2.09
CA HIS A 11 5.27 11.48 -1.14
C HIS A 11 4.98 11.07 0.30
N VAL A 12 3.82 10.48 0.57
CA VAL A 12 3.48 9.98 1.90
C VAL A 12 4.42 8.87 2.32
N LEU A 13 4.55 7.82 1.51
CA LEU A 13 5.38 6.66 1.84
C LEU A 13 6.87 7.01 1.94
N ALA A 14 7.33 7.97 1.14
CA ALA A 14 8.71 8.48 1.20
C ALA A 14 8.95 9.43 2.39
N GLY A 15 7.94 9.73 3.19
CA GLY A 15 8.08 10.61 4.35
C GLY A 15 8.42 12.06 3.99
N ILE A 16 7.91 12.57 2.88
CA ILE A 16 8.09 13.96 2.48
C ILE A 16 7.12 14.82 3.31
N PRO A 17 7.60 15.71 4.20
CA PRO A 17 6.74 16.40 5.17
C PRO A 17 5.55 17.15 4.55
N ASP A 18 5.78 17.95 3.52
CA ASP A 18 4.72 18.71 2.85
C ASP A 18 3.68 17.78 2.19
N GLY A 19 4.11 16.64 1.65
CA GLY A 19 3.23 15.62 1.08
C GLY A 19 2.34 14.97 2.14
N VAL A 20 2.92 14.62 3.29
CA VAL A 20 2.19 14.05 4.43
C VAL A 20 1.16 15.06 4.95
N GLU A 21 1.58 16.28 5.25
CA GLU A 21 0.69 17.34 5.80
C GLU A 21 -0.46 17.67 4.85
N LYS A 22 -0.23 17.64 3.54
CA LYS A 22 -1.27 17.87 2.55
C LYS A 22 -2.36 16.78 2.61
N VAL A 23 -1.97 15.51 2.72
CA VAL A 23 -2.89 14.37 2.72
C VAL A 23 -3.71 14.32 4.00
N ILE A 24 -3.10 14.61 5.15
CA ILE A 24 -3.75 14.51 6.46
C ILE A 24 -4.56 15.75 6.87
N ARG A 25 -4.61 16.78 6.03
CA ARG A 25 -5.22 18.07 6.37
C ARG A 25 -6.60 17.96 7.01
N SER A 26 -7.46 17.08 6.48
CA SER A 26 -8.84 16.88 6.97
C SER A 26 -9.01 15.62 7.84
N CYS A 27 -7.91 14.99 8.24
CA CYS A 27 -7.93 13.82 9.14
C CYS A 27 -8.14 14.25 10.60
N THR A 28 -8.56 13.30 11.43
CA THR A 28 -8.63 13.49 12.89
C THR A 28 -7.23 13.61 13.50
N VAL A 29 -7.14 14.03 14.76
CA VAL A 29 -5.86 14.15 15.47
C VAL A 29 -5.13 12.81 15.51
N ASP A 30 -5.84 11.75 15.87
CA ASP A 30 -5.26 10.40 15.98
C ASP A 30 -4.78 9.86 14.62
N GLU A 31 -5.55 10.09 13.56
CA GLU A 31 -5.15 9.72 12.20
C GLU A 31 -3.89 10.48 11.75
N LYS A 32 -3.79 11.78 12.08
CA LYS A 32 -2.62 12.60 11.79
C LYS A 32 -1.38 12.08 12.51
N GLU A 33 -1.51 11.73 13.78
CA GLU A 33 -0.40 11.18 14.57
C GLU A 33 0.11 9.86 13.97
N ARG A 34 -0.79 8.95 13.63
CA ARG A 34 -0.42 7.70 12.98
C ARG A 34 0.28 7.93 11.63
N MET A 35 -0.28 8.80 10.79
CA MET A 35 0.31 9.09 9.48
C MET A 35 1.71 9.70 9.59
N ARG A 36 1.95 10.58 10.56
CA ARG A 36 3.25 11.22 10.78
C ARG A 36 4.35 10.24 11.21
N MET A 37 4.00 9.03 11.63
CA MET A 37 5.01 8.00 11.96
C MET A 37 5.92 7.70 10.77
N VAL A 38 5.44 7.86 9.53
CA VAL A 38 6.27 7.65 8.32
C VAL A 38 7.44 8.61 8.22
N LEU A 39 7.35 9.79 8.82
CA LEU A 39 8.44 10.78 8.82
C LEU A 39 9.70 10.26 9.50
N LYS A 40 9.56 9.36 10.49
CA LYS A 40 10.68 8.73 11.21
C LYS A 40 11.13 7.42 10.58
N ARG A 41 10.28 6.75 9.83
CA ARG A 41 10.57 5.45 9.20
C ARG A 41 10.04 5.41 7.75
N PRO A 42 10.59 6.26 6.86
CA PRO A 42 10.15 6.34 5.47
C PRO A 42 10.59 5.11 4.67
N PHE A 43 9.93 4.95 3.53
CA PHE A 43 10.32 4.02 2.49
C PHE A 43 11.14 4.72 1.40
N LEU A 44 12.03 3.99 0.76
CA LEU A 44 12.49 4.35 -0.57
C LEU A 44 11.37 3.99 -1.55
N VAL A 45 10.85 4.97 -2.27
CA VAL A 45 9.75 4.74 -3.20
C VAL A 45 10.16 5.07 -4.62
N VAL A 46 10.09 4.07 -5.48
CA VAL A 46 10.45 4.16 -6.89
C VAL A 46 9.18 4.06 -7.74
N ARG A 47 9.08 4.89 -8.75
CA ARG A 47 8.03 4.78 -9.75
C ARG A 47 8.38 3.67 -10.73
N ALA A 48 7.52 2.67 -10.82
CA ALA A 48 7.68 1.52 -11.71
C ALA A 48 6.80 1.62 -12.96
N ALA A 49 5.78 2.49 -12.96
CA ALA A 49 4.89 2.69 -14.10
C ALA A 49 5.67 3.10 -15.37
N GLY A 50 5.37 2.45 -16.48
CA GLY A 50 6.02 2.70 -17.77
C GLY A 50 7.38 2.00 -17.94
N SER A 51 7.80 1.16 -16.99
CA SER A 51 9.02 0.36 -17.11
C SER A 51 8.92 -0.75 -18.16
N GLY A 52 7.70 -1.08 -18.61
CA GLY A 52 7.44 -2.22 -19.49
C GLY A 52 7.44 -3.57 -18.76
N ILE A 53 7.65 -3.56 -17.45
CA ILE A 53 7.62 -4.78 -16.62
C ILE A 53 6.21 -4.93 -16.04
N GLU A 54 5.51 -5.98 -16.45
CA GLU A 54 4.23 -6.31 -15.87
C GLU A 54 4.40 -6.88 -14.45
N GLY A 55 3.45 -6.60 -13.56
CA GLY A 55 3.45 -7.12 -12.20
C GLY A 55 4.31 -6.36 -11.18
N SER A 56 4.97 -5.27 -11.58
CA SER A 56 5.69 -4.37 -10.66
C SER A 56 4.78 -3.33 -10.00
N GLY A 57 3.55 -3.15 -10.51
CA GLY A 57 2.65 -2.09 -10.10
C GLY A 57 3.09 -0.71 -10.59
N ASP A 58 2.50 0.33 -10.03
CA ASP A 58 2.83 1.73 -10.33
C ASP A 58 4.03 2.22 -9.51
N LEU A 59 4.17 1.73 -8.29
CA LEU A 59 5.21 2.10 -7.32
C LEU A 59 5.85 0.86 -6.71
N LEU A 60 7.13 0.98 -6.36
CA LEU A 60 7.83 0.05 -5.48
C LEU A 60 8.23 0.78 -4.20
N ALA A 61 7.78 0.30 -3.05
CA ALA A 61 8.17 0.83 -1.75
C ALA A 61 9.08 -0.18 -1.04
N LEU A 62 10.28 0.27 -0.69
CA LEU A 62 11.34 -0.58 -0.14
C LEU A 62 11.86 -0.01 1.19
N ARG A 63 12.03 -0.89 2.17
CA ARG A 63 12.74 -0.58 3.41
C ARG A 63 13.17 -1.87 4.10
N GLY A 64 14.47 -2.04 4.34
CA GLY A 64 15.00 -3.27 4.94
C GLY A 64 14.64 -4.51 4.13
N ASP A 65 14.00 -5.47 4.75
CA ASP A 65 13.49 -6.70 4.13
C ASP A 65 12.08 -6.56 3.55
N ILE A 66 11.50 -5.37 3.57
CA ILE A 66 10.16 -5.09 3.07
C ILE A 66 10.24 -4.55 1.64
N CYS A 67 9.49 -5.16 0.74
CA CYS A 67 9.25 -4.65 -0.60
C CYS A 67 7.77 -4.81 -0.97
N PHE A 68 7.13 -3.68 -1.27
CA PHE A 68 5.75 -3.64 -1.74
C PHE A 68 5.68 -3.15 -3.19
N PRO A 69 5.42 -4.02 -4.17
CA PRO A 69 4.86 -3.57 -5.43
C PRO A 69 3.44 -3.03 -5.19
N ILE A 70 3.15 -1.81 -5.62
CA ILE A 70 1.88 -1.14 -5.32
C ILE A 70 1.19 -0.73 -6.61
N GLU A 71 -0.01 -1.23 -6.82
CA GLU A 71 -0.92 -0.78 -7.87
C GLU A 71 -1.85 0.29 -7.32
N VAL A 72 -1.88 1.45 -7.95
CA VAL A 72 -2.68 2.60 -7.50
C VAL A 72 -3.96 2.69 -8.31
N LYS A 73 -5.10 2.72 -7.64
CA LYS A 73 -6.41 2.93 -8.24
C LYS A 73 -7.09 4.16 -7.63
N THR A 74 -7.71 4.94 -8.48
CA THR A 74 -8.46 6.13 -8.04
C THR A 74 -9.82 6.14 -8.72
N THR A 75 -10.88 6.12 -7.93
CA THR A 75 -12.26 6.09 -8.44
C THR A 75 -13.19 6.97 -7.61
N ARG A 76 -14.39 7.20 -8.12
CA ARG A 76 -15.51 7.77 -7.36
C ARG A 76 -16.42 6.68 -6.81
N ALA A 77 -16.36 5.48 -7.38
CA ALA A 77 -17.12 4.33 -6.92
C ALA A 77 -16.39 3.60 -5.78
N ARG A 78 -17.13 3.19 -4.77
CA ARG A 78 -16.59 2.44 -3.63
C ARG A 78 -16.14 1.04 -4.00
N LYS A 79 -16.74 0.45 -5.03
CA LYS A 79 -16.40 -0.87 -5.54
C LYS A 79 -15.82 -0.77 -6.94
N LEU A 80 -14.75 -1.52 -7.19
CA LEU A 80 -14.11 -1.64 -8.47
C LEU A 80 -13.89 -3.13 -8.77
N TYR A 81 -14.61 -3.63 -9.76
CA TYR A 81 -14.45 -5.01 -10.23
C TYR A 81 -13.31 -5.08 -11.24
N LEU A 82 -12.41 -6.03 -11.03
CA LEU A 82 -11.27 -6.24 -11.93
C LEU A 82 -11.74 -7.02 -13.16
N SER A 83 -11.50 -6.47 -14.34
CA SER A 83 -11.86 -7.09 -15.62
C SER A 83 -10.94 -6.62 -16.74
N GLY A 84 -10.79 -7.39 -17.81
CA GLY A 84 -9.92 -7.05 -18.91
C GLY A 84 -8.51 -6.70 -18.43
N ARG A 85 -7.96 -5.57 -18.85
CA ARG A 85 -6.62 -5.12 -18.51
C ARG A 85 -6.37 -5.04 -16.99
N THR A 86 -7.36 -4.64 -16.19
CA THR A 86 -7.18 -4.57 -14.73
C THR A 86 -7.09 -5.94 -14.09
N LEU A 87 -7.74 -6.96 -14.65
CA LEU A 87 -7.58 -8.35 -14.24
C LEU A 87 -6.21 -8.89 -14.65
N ASP A 88 -5.72 -8.55 -15.83
CA ASP A 88 -4.38 -8.94 -16.29
C ASP A 88 -3.30 -8.34 -15.39
N GLN A 89 -3.44 -7.08 -14.99
CA GLN A 89 -2.55 -6.42 -14.02
C GLN A 89 -2.57 -7.16 -12.66
N TYR A 90 -3.75 -7.54 -12.18
CA TYR A 90 -3.87 -8.32 -10.94
C TYR A 90 -3.16 -9.67 -11.03
N ASN A 91 -3.39 -10.42 -12.11
CA ASN A 91 -2.76 -11.72 -12.33
C ASN A 91 -1.24 -11.59 -12.42
N ALA A 92 -0.72 -10.55 -13.06
CA ALA A 92 0.71 -10.27 -13.14
C ALA A 92 1.31 -9.96 -11.75
N LEU A 93 0.60 -9.20 -10.90
CA LEU A 93 1.02 -8.95 -9.51
C LEU A 93 1.06 -10.24 -8.69
N VAL A 94 0.07 -11.12 -8.83
CA VAL A 94 0.05 -12.44 -8.17
C VAL A 94 1.26 -13.27 -8.61
N TYR A 95 1.48 -13.35 -9.91
CA TYR A 95 2.58 -14.13 -10.48
C TYR A 95 3.95 -13.65 -9.98
N GLU A 96 4.22 -12.35 -10.07
CA GLU A 96 5.49 -11.77 -9.61
C GLU A 96 5.63 -11.84 -8.08
N GLY A 97 4.56 -11.64 -7.34
CA GLY A 97 4.57 -11.77 -5.89
C GLY A 97 4.92 -13.18 -5.43
N GLU A 98 4.31 -14.20 -6.04
CA GLU A 98 4.62 -15.61 -5.75
C GLU A 98 6.05 -15.96 -6.14
N ARG A 99 6.48 -15.58 -7.33
CA ARG A 99 7.79 -15.90 -7.86
C ARG A 99 8.93 -15.26 -7.07
N CYS A 100 8.74 -14.03 -6.58
CA CYS A 100 9.77 -13.24 -5.93
C CYS A 100 9.64 -13.20 -4.39
N GLY A 101 8.62 -13.83 -3.81
CA GLY A 101 8.36 -13.76 -2.37
C GLY A 101 7.99 -12.35 -1.89
N LEU A 102 7.24 -11.61 -2.71
CA LEU A 102 6.80 -10.25 -2.41
C LEU A 102 5.32 -10.22 -2.02
N MET A 103 4.93 -9.17 -1.32
CA MET A 103 3.54 -8.89 -1.00
C MET A 103 3.06 -7.66 -1.78
N PRO A 104 2.46 -7.86 -2.97
CA PRO A 104 1.91 -6.73 -3.71
C PRO A 104 0.71 -6.13 -2.99
N LEU A 105 0.52 -4.83 -3.17
CA LEU A 105 -0.57 -4.07 -2.57
C LEU A 105 -1.40 -3.37 -3.65
N TYR A 106 -2.69 -3.22 -3.36
CA TYR A 106 -3.53 -2.22 -4.00
C TYR A 106 -3.70 -1.04 -3.06
N ALA A 107 -3.48 0.16 -3.57
CA ALA A 107 -3.79 1.40 -2.89
C ALA A 107 -4.95 2.08 -3.64
N HIS A 108 -6.11 2.10 -3.02
CA HIS A 108 -7.33 2.66 -3.61
C HIS A 108 -7.70 3.98 -2.95
N ARG A 109 -7.72 5.03 -3.74
CA ARG A 109 -8.17 6.35 -3.31
C ARG A 109 -9.60 6.62 -3.78
N LEU A 110 -10.49 6.87 -2.84
CA LEU A 110 -11.85 7.27 -3.14
C LEU A 110 -11.95 8.79 -3.25
N LYS A 111 -12.36 9.29 -4.42
CA LYS A 111 -12.53 10.72 -4.66
C LYS A 111 -13.76 11.26 -3.94
N GLY A 112 -13.64 12.49 -3.41
CA GLY A 112 -14.74 13.19 -2.77
C GLY A 112 -14.96 12.83 -1.30
N VAL A 113 -14.09 12.03 -0.71
CA VAL A 113 -14.13 11.69 0.72
C VAL A 113 -13.19 12.62 1.50
N ARG A 114 -13.68 13.15 2.62
CA ARG A 114 -12.87 13.88 3.61
C ARG A 114 -12.17 12.91 4.55
N GLY A 115 -11.08 13.35 5.14
CA GLY A 115 -10.26 12.50 6.02
C GLY A 115 -9.34 11.58 5.24
N ASP A 116 -9.06 10.40 5.77
CA ASP A 116 -8.25 9.39 5.11
C ASP A 116 -9.03 8.72 3.98
N SER A 117 -8.78 9.19 2.75
CA SER A 117 -9.44 8.69 1.54
C SER A 117 -8.77 7.47 0.91
N TRP A 118 -7.64 7.03 1.44
CA TRP A 118 -6.89 5.88 0.96
C TRP A 118 -7.25 4.60 1.69
N ARG A 119 -7.29 3.48 0.95
CA ARG A 119 -7.42 2.14 1.51
C ARG A 119 -6.40 1.22 0.90
N ILE A 120 -5.78 0.41 1.74
CA ILE A 120 -4.75 -0.55 1.36
C ILE A 120 -5.30 -1.97 1.47
N PHE A 121 -4.97 -2.77 0.46
CA PHE A 121 -5.26 -4.20 0.39
C PHE A 121 -3.99 -4.94 0.01
N ARG A 122 -3.79 -6.12 0.55
CA ARG A 122 -2.76 -7.03 0.04
C ARG A 122 -3.31 -7.90 -1.10
N VAL A 123 -2.45 -8.25 -2.02
CA VAL A 123 -2.65 -9.34 -2.95
C VAL A 123 -2.18 -10.63 -2.25
N GLU A 124 -3.03 -11.65 -2.19
CA GLU A 124 -2.68 -12.91 -1.55
C GLU A 124 -1.54 -13.61 -2.29
N THR A 125 -0.49 -13.95 -1.56
CA THR A 125 0.64 -14.77 -1.99
C THR A 125 1.00 -15.76 -0.89
N THR A 126 1.51 -16.95 -1.27
CA THR A 126 1.69 -18.07 -0.35
C THR A 126 3.13 -18.19 0.17
N THR A 127 4.08 -17.48 -0.43
CA THR A 127 5.52 -17.62 -0.19
C THR A 127 6.11 -16.61 0.79
N LEU A 128 5.28 -15.91 1.55
CA LEU A 128 5.72 -14.83 2.43
C LEU A 128 6.37 -15.38 3.71
N SER A 129 7.48 -14.76 4.08
CA SER A 129 8.24 -15.05 5.30
C SER A 129 8.71 -13.74 5.98
N GLY A 130 9.27 -13.86 7.19
CA GLY A 130 9.80 -12.71 7.92
C GLY A 130 8.78 -11.62 8.18
N SER A 131 9.19 -10.37 8.03
CA SER A 131 8.33 -9.19 8.27
C SER A 131 7.09 -9.17 7.39
N LEU A 132 7.21 -9.60 6.13
CA LEU A 132 6.06 -9.67 5.21
C LEU A 132 5.02 -10.70 5.66
N GLY A 133 5.45 -11.85 6.19
CA GLY A 133 4.54 -12.86 6.72
C GLY A 133 3.76 -12.35 7.94
N VAL A 134 4.38 -11.53 8.79
CA VAL A 134 3.71 -10.88 9.92
C VAL A 134 2.70 -9.84 9.45
N LEU A 135 3.10 -8.97 8.53
CA LEU A 135 2.24 -7.92 7.98
C LEU A 135 1.04 -8.48 7.22
N ALA A 136 1.22 -9.58 6.50
CA ALA A 136 0.15 -10.24 5.74
C ALA A 136 -1.03 -10.68 6.62
N ARG A 137 -0.79 -10.99 7.89
CA ARG A 137 -1.86 -11.34 8.84
C ARG A 137 -2.67 -10.14 9.30
N ARG A 138 -2.16 -8.93 9.14
CA ARG A 138 -2.78 -7.69 9.61
C ARG A 138 -3.43 -6.89 8.49
N ILE A 139 -2.88 -6.96 7.27
CA ILE A 139 -3.38 -6.21 6.12
C ILE A 139 -4.45 -7.04 5.42
N PRO A 140 -5.66 -6.50 5.20
CA PRO A 140 -6.74 -7.23 4.55
C PRO A 140 -6.39 -7.58 3.10
N SER A 141 -6.77 -8.77 2.66
CA SER A 141 -6.72 -9.14 1.25
C SER A 141 -7.85 -8.48 0.47
N LEU A 142 -7.71 -8.42 -0.84
CA LEU A 142 -8.81 -8.04 -1.72
C LEU A 142 -10.00 -8.99 -1.50
N PRO A 143 -11.22 -8.48 -1.31
CA PRO A 143 -12.41 -9.33 -1.25
C PRO A 143 -12.63 -10.06 -2.57
N ARG A 144 -13.40 -11.15 -2.51
CA ARG A 144 -13.72 -11.96 -3.67
C ARG A 144 -15.22 -12.01 -3.91
N THR A 145 -15.59 -11.98 -5.18
CA THR A 145 -16.98 -12.22 -5.61
C THR A 145 -17.37 -13.67 -5.33
N ARG A 146 -18.66 -13.98 -5.44
CA ARG A 146 -19.16 -15.37 -5.32
C ARG A 146 -18.46 -16.33 -6.29
N ASN A 147 -17.99 -15.86 -7.44
CA ASN A 147 -17.26 -16.64 -8.43
C ASN A 147 -15.74 -16.62 -8.23
N GLY A 148 -15.27 -16.16 -7.07
CA GLY A 148 -13.85 -16.15 -6.71
C GLY A 148 -13.00 -15.05 -7.34
N ARG A 149 -13.58 -14.08 -8.05
CA ARG A 149 -12.84 -12.94 -8.63
C ARG A 149 -12.51 -11.92 -7.56
N ALA A 150 -11.26 -11.49 -7.51
CA ALA A 150 -10.85 -10.38 -6.67
C ALA A 150 -11.49 -9.05 -7.15
N PHE A 151 -11.87 -8.22 -6.21
CA PHE A 151 -12.36 -6.87 -6.49
C PHE A 151 -11.94 -5.93 -5.36
N ILE A 152 -12.03 -4.64 -5.58
CA ILE A 152 -11.78 -3.63 -4.56
C ILE A 152 -13.13 -3.20 -3.97
N ASP A 153 -13.25 -3.26 -2.64
CA ASP A 153 -14.33 -2.62 -1.90
C ASP A 153 -13.70 -1.67 -0.88
N TRP A 154 -13.80 -0.38 -1.12
CA TRP A 154 -13.14 0.64 -0.30
C TRP A 154 -13.47 0.50 1.19
N GLU A 155 -14.69 0.11 1.53
CA GLU A 155 -15.12 -0.08 2.93
C GLU A 155 -14.37 -1.22 3.64
N GLN A 156 -13.87 -2.20 2.90
CA GLN A 156 -13.18 -3.37 3.44
C GLN A 156 -11.66 -3.20 3.49
N GLY A 157 -11.14 -2.10 2.97
CA GLY A 157 -9.70 -1.82 2.97
C GLY A 157 -9.20 -1.24 4.28
N MET A 158 -7.91 -1.38 4.53
CA MET A 158 -7.26 -0.76 5.66
C MET A 158 -7.01 0.72 5.39
N PRO A 159 -7.45 1.65 6.25
CA PRO A 159 -7.09 3.06 6.14
C PRO A 159 -5.58 3.26 6.06
N LEU A 160 -5.11 4.21 5.24
CA LEU A 160 -3.68 4.45 5.07
C LEU A 160 -2.98 4.80 6.39
N ASN A 161 -3.64 5.56 7.27
CA ASN A 161 -3.07 5.90 8.57
C ASN A 161 -2.82 4.66 9.45
N GLU A 162 -3.70 3.66 9.40
CA GLU A 162 -3.51 2.39 10.10
C GLU A 162 -2.41 1.55 9.46
N PHE A 163 -2.35 1.52 8.13
CA PHE A 163 -1.26 0.87 7.40
C PHE A 163 0.10 1.48 7.78
N ILE A 164 0.21 2.81 7.77
CA ILE A 164 1.44 3.51 8.20
C ILE A 164 1.79 3.13 9.63
N GLN A 165 0.84 3.10 10.54
CA GLN A 165 1.09 2.70 11.91
C GLN A 165 1.72 1.32 12.00
N ILE A 166 1.15 0.31 11.36
CA ILE A 166 1.65 -1.07 11.47
C ILE A 166 3.01 -1.28 10.79
N VAL A 167 3.29 -0.57 9.69
CA VAL A 167 4.58 -0.70 8.99
C VAL A 167 5.67 0.18 9.58
N CYS A 168 5.31 1.18 10.39
CA CYS A 168 6.26 2.11 11.00
C CYS A 168 6.43 1.90 12.51
N GLN A 169 5.63 1.05 13.16
CA GLN A 169 5.86 0.67 14.55
C GLN A 169 7.21 -0.03 14.67
N GLN A 170 7.97 0.34 15.71
CA GLN A 170 9.16 -0.44 16.08
C GLN A 170 8.69 -1.77 16.67
N ASP A 171 9.26 -2.86 16.19
CA ASP A 171 9.07 -4.14 16.84
C ASP A 171 9.71 -4.09 18.24
N PRO A 172 8.96 -4.28 19.32
CA PRO A 172 9.52 -4.28 20.67
C PRO A 172 10.58 -5.37 20.90
N SER A 173 10.68 -6.34 19.99
CA SER A 173 11.68 -7.40 20.00
C SER A 173 12.97 -7.07 19.21
N SER A 174 13.02 -5.95 18.49
CA SER A 174 14.25 -5.51 17.82
C SER A 174 15.26 -5.05 18.87
N PRO A 175 16.44 -5.69 19.00
CA PRO A 175 17.47 -5.22 19.92
C PRO A 175 17.86 -3.80 19.51
N THR A 176 17.75 -2.86 20.44
CA THR A 176 18.32 -1.53 20.30
C THR A 176 19.82 -1.74 20.16
N LEU A 177 20.36 -1.64 18.94
CA LEU A 177 21.80 -1.52 18.74
C LEU A 177 22.22 -0.22 19.41
N GLY A 178 22.59 -0.33 20.68
CA GLY A 178 23.26 0.75 21.40
C GLY A 178 24.57 1.03 20.67
N PHE A 179 24.66 2.19 20.06
CA PHE A 179 25.93 2.71 19.61
C PHE A 179 26.76 3.02 20.87
N LEU A 180 27.83 2.22 21.07
CA LEU A 180 28.95 2.56 21.93
C LEU A 180 29.82 3.61 21.23
#